data_ab4b897197fe6545631cdd2e09836e88
#
_entry.id   ab4b897197fe6545631cdd2e09836e88
#
_cell.length_a   1.000
_cell.length_b   1.000
_cell.length_c   1.000
_cell.angle_alpha   90.00
_cell.angle_beta   90.00
_cell.angle_gamma   90.00
#
_symmetry.space_group_name_H-M   'P 1'
#
loop_
_entity.id
_entity.type
_entity.pdbx_description
1 polymer ?
#
loop_
_entity_poly.entity_id
_entity_poly.type
_entity_poly.pdbx_seq_one_letter_code
_entity_poly.pdbx_strand_id
1 'polypeptide(L)'
;MTSATLAGRRALVTGGSRGIGAGIVRRLAADGAAVAFTYGASAAEADKLVAELTADGAKAVAIQADSADPVQVANAVEQTVSALGGLDVLVNNAGTAYLAPIDEFPQEEFDRVVAINIGGVYSAIRAAVSHLGEGSRIINIGSINADRVPTGGTAVYAMTKGAVASLTRGLARELGPRGITVNNVQPGPIATDMNPDEGEFANAVRQTTALGRYGHTSDIAAVVSFLAGPESGYVTGANWNVDGGFTA
;
A
#
# COMPACT_ATOMS: atom_id res chain seq x y z
N MET A 1 2.92 -6.30 27.29
CA MET A 1 2.38 -5.01 26.82
C MET A 1 3.23 -4.62 25.63
N THR A 2 2.72 -4.78 24.41
CA THR A 2 3.38 -4.26 23.20
C THR A 2 3.39 -2.74 23.33
N SER A 3 4.56 -2.14 23.34
CA SER A 3 4.71 -0.68 23.28
C SER A 3 3.95 -0.17 22.04
N ALA A 4 3.05 0.81 22.22
CA ALA A 4 2.35 1.46 21.12
C ALA A 4 3.34 2.31 20.31
N THR A 5 4.06 1.66 19.39
CA THR A 5 5.21 2.22 18.65
C THR A 5 4.81 3.37 17.73
N LEU A 6 3.50 3.46 17.38
CA LEU A 6 2.93 4.51 16.52
C LEU A 6 1.97 5.44 17.25
N ALA A 7 2.03 5.47 18.60
CA ALA A 7 1.20 6.38 19.40
C ALA A 7 1.37 7.83 18.94
N GLY A 8 0.24 8.51 18.68
CA GLY A 8 0.20 9.88 18.19
C GLY A 8 0.46 10.06 16.70
N ARG A 9 0.79 9.00 15.95
CA ARG A 9 0.90 9.05 14.48
C ARG A 9 -0.47 9.05 13.83
N ARG A 10 -0.59 9.74 12.71
CA ARG A 10 -1.79 9.88 11.87
C ARG A 10 -1.48 9.31 10.50
N ALA A 11 -2.17 8.26 10.13
CA ALA A 11 -1.89 7.52 8.90
C ALA A 11 -3.07 7.58 7.91
N LEU A 12 -2.76 7.68 6.63
CA LEU A 12 -3.69 7.42 5.53
C LEU A 12 -3.24 6.18 4.77
N VAL A 13 -4.17 5.22 4.58
CA VAL A 13 -3.95 4.02 3.74
C VAL A 13 -4.92 4.06 2.56
N THR A 14 -4.42 4.18 1.34
CA THR A 14 -5.30 4.09 0.16
C THR A 14 -5.72 2.65 -0.11
N GLY A 15 -7.00 2.41 -0.45
CA GLY A 15 -7.53 1.05 -0.68
C GLY A 15 -7.49 0.16 0.57
N GLY A 16 -7.82 0.72 1.74
CA GLY A 16 -7.66 0.09 3.04
C GLY A 16 -8.78 -0.84 3.49
N SER A 17 -9.88 -1.00 2.73
CA SER A 17 -11.06 -1.75 3.20
C SER A 17 -10.94 -3.28 3.14
N ARG A 18 -10.02 -3.83 2.34
CA ARG A 18 -9.83 -5.28 2.17
C ARG A 18 -8.37 -5.67 1.89
N GLY A 19 -8.11 -6.97 1.87
CA GLY A 19 -6.81 -7.54 1.49
C GLY A 19 -5.63 -6.97 2.28
N ILE A 20 -4.53 -6.70 1.59
CA ILE A 20 -3.30 -6.15 2.18
C ILE A 20 -3.59 -4.81 2.89
N GLY A 21 -4.39 -3.93 2.27
CA GLY A 21 -4.74 -2.65 2.85
C GLY A 21 -5.42 -2.75 4.21
N ALA A 22 -6.40 -3.64 4.36
CA ALA A 22 -7.08 -3.87 5.64
C ALA A 22 -6.12 -4.46 6.70
N GLY A 23 -5.21 -5.35 6.28
CA GLY A 23 -4.16 -5.85 7.16
C GLY A 23 -3.25 -4.74 7.67
N ILE A 24 -2.87 -3.81 6.80
CA ILE A 24 -2.08 -2.63 7.15
C ILE A 24 -2.85 -1.72 8.11
N VAL A 25 -4.12 -1.40 7.80
CA VAL A 25 -4.98 -0.55 8.64
C VAL A 25 -5.08 -1.11 10.06
N ARG A 26 -5.41 -2.42 10.20
CA ARG A 26 -5.48 -3.09 11.50
C ARG A 26 -4.17 -3.00 12.27
N ARG A 27 -3.06 -3.24 11.59
CA ARG A 27 -1.75 -3.24 12.24
C ARG A 27 -1.35 -1.85 12.71
N LEU A 28 -1.48 -0.82 11.89
CA LEU A 28 -1.16 0.55 12.28
C LEU A 28 -2.02 1.03 13.45
N ALA A 29 -3.32 0.69 13.44
CA ALA A 29 -4.22 0.98 14.56
C ALA A 29 -3.82 0.24 15.84
N ALA A 30 -3.52 -1.05 15.76
CA ALA A 30 -3.04 -1.85 16.90
C ALA A 30 -1.73 -1.33 17.49
N ASP A 31 -0.87 -0.73 16.67
CA ASP A 31 0.38 -0.10 17.08
C ASP A 31 0.17 1.35 17.59
N GLY A 32 -1.09 1.82 17.67
CA GLY A 32 -1.49 3.08 18.32
C GLY A 32 -1.67 4.29 17.40
N ALA A 33 -1.60 4.11 16.08
CA ALA A 33 -1.87 5.19 15.14
C ALA A 33 -3.38 5.51 15.03
N ALA A 34 -3.72 6.78 14.80
CA ALA A 34 -5.02 7.15 14.24
C ALA A 34 -4.97 6.90 12.73
N VAL A 35 -5.96 6.18 12.18
CA VAL A 35 -5.91 5.72 10.79
C VAL A 35 -7.13 6.18 10.01
N ALA A 36 -6.90 6.89 8.90
CA ALA A 36 -7.86 7.02 7.83
C ALA A 36 -7.52 6.03 6.71
N PHE A 37 -8.53 5.55 6.01
CA PHE A 37 -8.31 4.71 4.84
C PHE A 37 -9.35 4.98 3.75
N THR A 38 -8.92 4.86 2.49
CA THR A 38 -9.86 5.00 1.38
C THR A 38 -10.44 3.66 0.95
N TYR A 39 -11.64 3.72 0.36
CA TYR A 39 -12.29 2.61 -0.33
C TYR A 39 -13.01 3.10 -1.59
N GLY A 40 -13.12 2.25 -2.61
CA GLY A 40 -13.92 2.55 -3.81
C GLY A 40 -15.37 2.12 -3.64
N ALA A 41 -15.66 0.86 -3.96
CA ALA A 41 -17.03 0.30 -3.95
C ALA A 41 -17.37 -0.52 -2.68
N SER A 42 -16.39 -0.87 -1.84
CA SER A 42 -16.54 -1.81 -0.71
C SER A 42 -16.97 -1.08 0.57
N ALA A 43 -18.13 -0.40 0.56
CA ALA A 43 -18.60 0.37 1.72
C ALA A 43 -18.87 -0.51 2.94
N ALA A 44 -19.52 -1.67 2.77
CA ALA A 44 -19.84 -2.57 3.88
C ALA A 44 -18.58 -3.09 4.60
N GLU A 45 -17.53 -3.46 3.87
CA GLU A 45 -16.24 -3.86 4.44
C GLU A 45 -15.54 -2.68 5.13
N ALA A 46 -15.67 -1.46 4.59
CA ALA A 46 -15.12 -0.27 5.19
C ALA A 46 -15.80 0.05 6.53
N ASP A 47 -17.13 0.02 6.57
CA ASP A 47 -17.92 0.27 7.79
C ASP A 47 -17.63 -0.80 8.86
N LYS A 48 -17.55 -2.08 8.46
CA LYS A 48 -17.17 -3.18 9.35
C LYS A 48 -15.79 -2.97 9.96
N LEU A 49 -14.81 -2.58 9.16
CA LEU A 49 -13.45 -2.33 9.64
C LEU A 49 -13.40 -1.15 10.61
N VAL A 50 -14.11 -0.05 10.32
CA VAL A 50 -14.22 1.08 11.25
C VAL A 50 -14.84 0.66 12.57
N ALA A 51 -15.94 -0.11 12.54
CA ALA A 51 -16.60 -0.60 13.75
C ALA A 51 -15.68 -1.50 14.59
N GLU A 52 -14.95 -2.43 13.95
CA GLU A 52 -13.94 -3.29 14.58
C GLU A 52 -12.89 -2.46 15.32
N LEU A 53 -12.23 -1.53 14.60
CA LEU A 53 -11.15 -0.72 15.15
C LEU A 53 -11.61 0.22 16.26
N THR A 54 -12.82 0.77 16.12
CA THR A 54 -13.40 1.66 17.14
C THR A 54 -13.75 0.90 18.42
N ALA A 55 -14.24 -0.34 18.29
CA ALA A 55 -14.49 -1.22 19.43
C ALA A 55 -13.20 -1.53 20.22
N ASP A 56 -12.07 -1.62 19.53
CA ASP A 56 -10.73 -1.80 20.11
C ASP A 56 -10.12 -0.48 20.66
N GLY A 57 -10.87 0.64 20.57
CA GLY A 57 -10.46 1.95 21.09
C GLY A 57 -9.58 2.75 20.13
N ALA A 58 -9.37 2.31 18.89
CA ALA A 58 -8.60 3.06 17.91
C ALA A 58 -9.45 4.15 17.24
N LYS A 59 -8.81 5.26 16.83
CA LYS A 59 -9.44 6.27 15.97
C LYS A 59 -9.31 5.84 14.52
N ALA A 60 -10.43 5.47 13.88
CA ALA A 60 -10.47 5.03 12.48
C ALA A 60 -11.52 5.79 11.68
N VAL A 61 -11.21 6.13 10.42
CA VAL A 61 -12.09 6.84 9.50
C VAL A 61 -12.01 6.21 8.12
N ALA A 62 -13.16 5.86 7.53
CA ALA A 62 -13.25 5.41 6.14
C ALA A 62 -13.67 6.58 5.24
N ILE A 63 -13.02 6.73 4.09
CA ILE A 63 -13.25 7.79 3.12
C ILE A 63 -13.48 7.15 1.74
N GLN A 64 -14.62 7.42 1.13
CA GLN A 64 -14.86 6.95 -0.23
C GLN A 64 -14.05 7.77 -1.23
N ALA A 65 -13.24 7.11 -2.06
CA ALA A 65 -12.50 7.76 -3.13
C ALA A 65 -12.14 6.74 -4.23
N ASP A 66 -12.40 7.09 -5.47
CA ASP A 66 -11.87 6.36 -6.62
C ASP A 66 -10.39 6.71 -6.79
N SER A 67 -9.53 5.70 -6.71
CA SER A 67 -8.08 5.87 -6.87
C SER A 67 -7.65 6.23 -8.31
N ALA A 68 -8.53 6.11 -9.29
CA ALA A 68 -8.30 6.57 -10.65
C ALA A 68 -8.60 8.08 -10.83
N ASP A 69 -9.35 8.69 -9.91
CA ASP A 69 -9.73 10.10 -9.96
C ASP A 69 -8.79 10.96 -9.10
N PRO A 70 -7.92 11.79 -9.70
CA PRO A 70 -6.97 12.60 -8.95
C PRO A 70 -7.61 13.61 -8.01
N VAL A 71 -8.83 14.07 -8.31
CA VAL A 71 -9.57 15.02 -7.47
C VAL A 71 -10.09 14.32 -6.22
N GLN A 72 -10.68 13.13 -6.36
CA GLN A 72 -11.16 12.35 -5.23
C GLN A 72 -10.00 11.91 -4.33
N VAL A 73 -8.85 11.51 -4.92
CA VAL A 73 -7.64 11.16 -4.15
C VAL A 73 -7.13 12.36 -3.35
N ALA A 74 -7.03 13.54 -3.98
CA ALA A 74 -6.61 14.76 -3.26
C ALA A 74 -7.58 15.13 -2.14
N ASN A 75 -8.88 15.08 -2.40
CA ASN A 75 -9.92 15.34 -1.40
C ASN A 75 -9.86 14.34 -0.22
N ALA A 76 -9.50 13.08 -0.48
CA ALA A 76 -9.35 12.09 0.58
C ALA A 76 -8.16 12.42 1.51
N VAL A 77 -7.07 12.97 0.98
CA VAL A 77 -5.96 13.48 1.79
C VAL A 77 -6.42 14.63 2.68
N GLU A 78 -7.12 15.63 2.13
CA GLU A 78 -7.64 16.78 2.89
C GLU A 78 -8.63 16.34 3.98
N GLN A 79 -9.55 15.42 3.67
CA GLN A 79 -10.47 14.86 4.65
C GLN A 79 -9.72 14.12 5.76
N THR A 80 -8.65 13.39 5.43
CA THR A 80 -7.78 12.73 6.43
C THR A 80 -7.16 13.75 7.36
N VAL A 81 -6.53 14.79 6.81
CA VAL A 81 -5.92 15.87 7.60
C VAL A 81 -6.93 16.53 8.53
N SER A 82 -8.13 16.83 8.02
CA SER A 82 -9.21 17.41 8.82
C SER A 82 -9.67 16.47 9.94
N ALA A 83 -9.92 15.19 9.63
CA ALA A 83 -10.45 14.20 10.56
C ALA A 83 -9.47 13.80 11.67
N LEU A 84 -8.19 13.64 11.31
CA LEU A 84 -7.14 13.19 12.23
C LEU A 84 -6.37 14.35 12.89
N GLY A 85 -6.47 15.56 12.35
CA GLY A 85 -5.71 16.73 12.81
C GLY A 85 -4.29 16.80 12.22
N GLY A 86 -4.05 16.16 11.07
CA GLY A 86 -2.79 16.16 10.33
C GLY A 86 -2.49 14.82 9.68
N LEU A 87 -1.29 14.69 9.11
CA LEU A 87 -0.81 13.48 8.42
C LEU A 87 0.67 13.26 8.67
N ASP A 88 1.04 12.07 9.13
CA ASP A 88 2.43 11.68 9.41
C ASP A 88 2.89 10.50 8.55
N VAL A 89 1.94 9.63 8.15
CA VAL A 89 2.23 8.40 7.39
C VAL A 89 1.25 8.31 6.22
N LEU A 90 1.77 8.26 5.00
CA LEU A 90 0.99 7.94 3.80
C LEU A 90 1.37 6.55 3.32
N VAL A 91 0.40 5.64 3.24
CA VAL A 91 0.56 4.32 2.62
C VAL A 91 -0.24 4.27 1.32
N ASN A 92 0.46 4.26 0.19
CA ASN A 92 -0.12 4.09 -1.13
C ASN A 92 -0.27 2.60 -1.43
N ASN A 93 -1.43 2.04 -1.06
CA ASN A 93 -1.73 0.63 -1.22
C ASN A 93 -2.74 0.36 -2.34
N ALA A 94 -3.63 1.30 -2.67
CA ALA A 94 -4.60 1.11 -3.74
C ALA A 94 -3.92 0.65 -5.03
N GLY A 95 -4.47 -0.39 -5.63
CA GLY A 95 -3.93 -0.96 -6.86
C GLY A 95 -4.88 -1.97 -7.49
N THR A 96 -4.71 -2.17 -8.78
CA THR A 96 -5.45 -3.15 -9.57
C THR A 96 -4.52 -3.86 -10.54
N ALA A 97 -4.97 -5.00 -11.05
CA ALA A 97 -4.29 -5.75 -12.10
C ALA A 97 -5.29 -6.17 -13.17
N TYR A 98 -4.84 -6.17 -14.40
CA TYR A 98 -5.44 -6.87 -15.51
C TYR A 98 -4.33 -7.68 -16.19
N LEU A 99 -4.61 -8.93 -16.52
CA LEU A 99 -3.60 -9.85 -17.04
C LEU A 99 -4.03 -10.32 -18.44
N ALA A 100 -3.23 -10.00 -19.44
CA ALA A 100 -3.42 -10.45 -20.81
C ALA A 100 -2.10 -10.33 -21.60
N PRO A 101 -1.91 -11.11 -22.68
CA PRO A 101 -0.86 -10.88 -23.66
C PRO A 101 -0.94 -9.44 -24.21
N ILE A 102 0.20 -8.89 -24.62
CA ILE A 102 0.28 -7.46 -25.01
C ILE A 102 -0.58 -7.12 -26.22
N ASP A 103 -0.71 -8.04 -27.15
CA ASP A 103 -1.52 -7.92 -28.37
C ASP A 103 -3.04 -8.07 -28.14
N GLU A 104 -3.42 -8.62 -26.97
CA GLU A 104 -4.82 -8.79 -26.54
C GLU A 104 -5.19 -7.81 -25.39
N PHE A 105 -4.26 -6.96 -24.94
CA PHE A 105 -4.48 -6.09 -23.80
C PHE A 105 -5.39 -4.91 -24.17
N PRO A 106 -6.62 -4.78 -23.59
CA PRO A 106 -7.53 -3.70 -23.94
C PRO A 106 -6.98 -2.34 -23.54
N GLN A 107 -7.14 -1.32 -24.40
CA GLN A 107 -6.69 0.03 -24.12
C GLN A 107 -7.36 0.61 -22.84
N GLU A 108 -8.66 0.36 -22.66
CA GLU A 108 -9.40 0.81 -21.48
C GLU A 108 -8.84 0.25 -20.15
N GLU A 109 -8.40 -1.02 -20.17
CA GLU A 109 -7.78 -1.64 -19.00
C GLU A 109 -6.36 -1.12 -18.77
N PHE A 110 -5.62 -0.82 -19.85
CA PHE A 110 -4.34 -0.13 -19.74
C PHE A 110 -4.52 1.23 -19.06
N ASP A 111 -5.44 2.05 -19.55
CA ASP A 111 -5.71 3.38 -19.00
C ASP A 111 -6.14 3.29 -17.53
N ARG A 112 -7.00 2.33 -17.18
CA ARG A 112 -7.47 2.09 -15.82
C ARG A 112 -6.33 1.66 -14.88
N VAL A 113 -5.51 0.70 -15.30
CA VAL A 113 -4.38 0.21 -14.50
C VAL A 113 -3.36 1.33 -14.27
N VAL A 114 -3.05 2.12 -15.30
CA VAL A 114 -2.13 3.25 -15.19
C VAL A 114 -2.71 4.35 -14.30
N ALA A 115 -4.00 4.70 -14.47
CA ALA A 115 -4.65 5.71 -13.65
C ALA A 115 -4.62 5.36 -12.16
N ILE A 116 -4.92 4.10 -11.78
CA ILE A 116 -4.92 3.66 -10.40
C ILE A 116 -3.51 3.49 -9.85
N ASN A 117 -2.67 2.67 -10.52
CA ASN A 117 -1.40 2.23 -9.95
C ASN A 117 -0.29 3.28 -10.00
N ILE A 118 -0.38 4.23 -10.94
CA ILE A 118 0.60 5.33 -11.09
C ILE A 118 -0.05 6.66 -10.75
N GLY A 119 -1.16 7.01 -11.41
CA GLY A 119 -1.85 8.28 -11.24
C GLY A 119 -2.33 8.49 -9.80
N GLY A 120 -2.96 7.47 -9.21
CA GLY A 120 -3.45 7.50 -7.82
C GLY A 120 -2.31 7.69 -6.81
N VAL A 121 -1.19 6.95 -6.99
CA VAL A 121 0.00 7.09 -6.14
C VAL A 121 0.59 8.50 -6.24
N TYR A 122 0.76 9.00 -7.47
CA TYR A 122 1.26 10.36 -7.71
C TYR A 122 0.34 11.42 -7.07
N SER A 123 -0.97 11.31 -7.28
CA SER A 123 -1.95 12.28 -6.78
C SER A 123 -2.00 12.31 -5.25
N ALA A 124 -1.96 11.14 -4.60
CA ALA A 124 -1.93 11.05 -3.15
C ALA A 124 -0.65 11.68 -2.56
N ILE A 125 0.51 11.39 -3.13
CA ILE A 125 1.79 11.97 -2.70
C ILE A 125 1.77 13.48 -2.91
N ARG A 126 1.37 13.96 -4.08
CA ARG A 126 1.30 15.38 -4.41
C ARG A 126 0.41 16.16 -3.44
N ALA A 127 -0.76 15.62 -3.10
CA ALA A 127 -1.66 16.24 -2.14
C ALA A 127 -1.10 16.18 -0.71
N ALA A 128 -0.49 15.06 -0.32
CA ALA A 128 0.00 14.86 1.04
C ALA A 128 1.25 15.67 1.38
N VAL A 129 2.13 15.96 0.41
CA VAL A 129 3.48 16.48 0.65
C VAL A 129 3.51 17.82 1.39
N SER A 130 2.48 18.67 1.26
CA SER A 130 2.33 19.93 1.98
C SER A 130 1.97 19.74 3.46
N HIS A 131 1.40 18.60 3.82
CA HIS A 131 0.99 18.25 5.20
C HIS A 131 2.05 17.43 5.93
N LEU A 132 3.05 16.90 5.22
CA LEU A 132 4.11 16.07 5.77
C LEU A 132 5.26 16.93 6.28
N GLY A 133 5.63 16.73 7.56
CA GLY A 133 6.77 17.38 8.21
C GLY A 133 7.95 16.43 8.43
N GLU A 134 8.95 16.90 9.17
CA GLU A 134 10.08 16.08 9.62
C GLU A 134 9.61 14.84 10.37
N GLY A 135 10.21 13.70 10.07
CA GLY A 135 9.84 12.40 10.65
C GLY A 135 8.62 11.74 9.99
N SER A 136 8.01 12.35 8.96
CA SER A 136 6.93 11.71 8.20
C SER A 136 7.43 10.59 7.29
N ARG A 137 6.50 9.72 6.88
CA ARG A 137 6.77 8.50 6.12
C ARG A 137 5.84 8.38 4.91
N ILE A 138 6.40 8.07 3.75
CA ILE A 138 5.65 7.65 2.55
C ILE A 138 6.04 6.20 2.27
N ILE A 139 5.06 5.31 2.24
CA ILE A 139 5.25 3.89 2.01
C ILE A 139 4.38 3.47 0.83
N ASN A 140 5.02 3.07 -0.25
CA ASN A 140 4.33 2.57 -1.43
C ASN A 140 4.21 1.05 -1.36
N ILE A 141 3.08 0.49 -1.79
CA ILE A 141 2.91 -0.95 -1.95
C ILE A 141 3.09 -1.30 -3.43
N GLY A 142 4.30 -1.74 -3.72
CA GLY A 142 4.72 -2.20 -5.03
C GLY A 142 4.29 -3.64 -5.34
N SER A 143 5.20 -4.37 -5.92
CA SER A 143 5.14 -5.81 -6.16
C SER A 143 6.54 -6.31 -6.54
N ILE A 144 6.84 -7.56 -6.25
CA ILE A 144 8.04 -8.24 -6.79
C ILE A 144 8.08 -8.21 -8.32
N ASN A 145 6.94 -8.01 -8.98
CA ASN A 145 6.88 -7.87 -10.44
C ASN A 145 7.57 -6.61 -10.96
N ALA A 146 7.96 -5.67 -10.08
CA ALA A 146 8.86 -4.58 -10.46
C ALA A 146 10.27 -5.06 -10.83
N ASP A 147 10.72 -6.17 -10.23
CA ASP A 147 12.07 -6.72 -10.36
C ASP A 147 12.10 -8.03 -11.16
N ARG A 148 11.05 -8.86 -11.05
CA ARG A 148 10.97 -10.18 -11.68
C ARG A 148 9.57 -10.46 -12.22
N VAL A 149 9.48 -10.78 -13.50
CA VAL A 149 8.22 -11.11 -14.19
C VAL A 149 8.24 -12.61 -14.55
N PRO A 150 7.67 -13.47 -13.70
CA PRO A 150 7.80 -14.92 -13.86
C PRO A 150 6.86 -15.53 -14.91
N THR A 151 5.75 -14.82 -15.24
CA THR A 151 4.70 -15.32 -16.14
C THR A 151 4.33 -14.30 -17.21
N GLY A 152 3.92 -14.78 -18.38
CA GLY A 152 3.35 -13.94 -19.43
C GLY A 152 2.06 -13.25 -18.98
N GLY A 153 1.62 -12.23 -19.73
CA GLY A 153 0.39 -11.49 -19.48
C GLY A 153 0.47 -10.46 -18.34
N THR A 154 1.62 -10.34 -17.65
CA THR A 154 1.79 -9.42 -16.52
C THR A 154 2.59 -8.15 -16.86
N ALA A 155 2.97 -7.95 -18.14
CA ALA A 155 3.88 -6.88 -18.55
C ALA A 155 3.40 -5.48 -18.16
N VAL A 156 2.14 -5.14 -18.40
CA VAL A 156 1.57 -3.82 -18.05
C VAL A 156 1.53 -3.63 -16.53
N TYR A 157 1.11 -4.64 -15.79
CA TYR A 157 1.14 -4.57 -14.32
C TYR A 157 2.57 -4.37 -13.80
N ALA A 158 3.54 -5.16 -14.29
CA ALA A 158 4.95 -5.05 -13.91
C ALA A 158 5.51 -3.65 -14.23
N MET A 159 5.18 -3.09 -15.41
CA MET A 159 5.52 -1.72 -15.77
C MET A 159 5.03 -0.72 -14.72
N THR A 160 3.78 -0.81 -14.27
CA THR A 160 3.26 0.14 -13.27
C THR A 160 3.97 -0.01 -11.92
N LYS A 161 4.31 -1.23 -11.52
CA LYS A 161 5.03 -1.49 -10.27
C LYS A 161 6.50 -1.07 -10.35
N GLY A 162 7.13 -1.21 -11.51
CA GLY A 162 8.45 -0.65 -11.81
C GLY A 162 8.47 0.88 -11.76
N ALA A 163 7.41 1.54 -12.27
CA ALA A 163 7.26 2.99 -12.18
C ALA A 163 7.20 3.46 -10.71
N VAL A 164 6.43 2.78 -9.84
CA VAL A 164 6.36 3.10 -8.40
C VAL A 164 7.71 2.90 -7.71
N ALA A 165 8.43 1.81 -8.03
CA ALA A 165 9.77 1.55 -7.49
C ALA A 165 10.76 2.66 -7.89
N SER A 166 10.69 3.15 -9.13
CA SER A 166 11.53 4.25 -9.60
C SER A 166 11.15 5.58 -8.95
N LEU A 167 9.84 5.90 -8.87
CA LEU A 167 9.32 7.10 -8.21
C LEU A 167 9.77 7.15 -6.74
N THR A 168 9.75 6.03 -6.03
CA THR A 168 10.22 5.92 -4.65
C THR A 168 11.65 6.43 -4.48
N ARG A 169 12.57 6.01 -5.37
CA ARG A 169 13.98 6.44 -5.33
C ARG A 169 14.14 7.94 -5.59
N GLY A 170 13.38 8.49 -6.55
CA GLY A 170 13.39 9.91 -6.86
C GLY A 170 12.91 10.75 -5.67
N LEU A 171 11.75 10.41 -5.14
CA LEU A 171 11.14 11.12 -4.00
C LEU A 171 11.96 11.02 -2.72
N ALA A 172 12.68 9.91 -2.48
CA ALA A 172 13.59 9.80 -1.35
C ALA A 172 14.70 10.85 -1.41
N ARG A 173 15.18 11.21 -2.61
CA ARG A 173 16.16 12.29 -2.81
C ARG A 173 15.55 13.68 -2.63
N GLU A 174 14.33 13.89 -3.14
CA GLU A 174 13.66 15.19 -3.08
C GLU A 174 13.17 15.53 -1.68
N LEU A 175 12.63 14.54 -0.94
CA LEU A 175 12.00 14.75 0.36
C LEU A 175 12.92 14.48 1.55
N GLY A 176 14.05 13.81 1.33
CA GLY A 176 15.05 13.53 2.35
C GLY A 176 15.56 14.79 3.09
N PRO A 177 15.86 15.93 2.42
CA PRO A 177 16.24 17.17 3.08
C PRO A 177 15.17 17.72 4.05
N ARG A 178 13.91 17.29 3.91
CA ARG A 178 12.79 17.64 4.81
C ARG A 178 12.61 16.62 5.96
N GLY A 179 13.50 15.63 6.08
CA GLY A 179 13.38 14.56 7.07
C GLY A 179 12.26 13.56 6.79
N ILE A 180 11.75 13.48 5.54
CA ILE A 180 10.70 12.56 5.12
C ILE A 180 11.34 11.34 4.44
N THR A 181 11.02 10.13 4.90
CA THR A 181 11.47 8.91 4.23
C THR A 181 10.42 8.41 3.24
N VAL A 182 10.89 7.84 2.13
CA VAL A 182 10.03 7.25 1.09
C VAL A 182 10.55 5.87 0.77
N ASN A 183 9.73 4.83 1.00
CA ASN A 183 10.09 3.44 0.76
C ASN A 183 9.00 2.70 0.00
N ASN A 184 9.37 1.58 -0.61
CA ASN A 184 8.47 0.71 -1.36
C ASN A 184 8.53 -0.70 -0.78
N VAL A 185 7.40 -1.24 -0.37
CA VAL A 185 7.24 -2.64 0.02
C VAL A 185 6.76 -3.41 -1.20
N GLN A 186 7.43 -4.48 -1.57
CA GLN A 186 7.14 -5.31 -2.74
C GLN A 186 6.63 -6.69 -2.29
N PRO A 187 5.30 -6.86 -2.16
CA PRO A 187 4.74 -8.16 -1.83
C PRO A 187 5.04 -9.20 -2.91
N GLY A 188 5.32 -10.42 -2.45
CA GLY A 188 5.22 -11.64 -3.23
C GLY A 188 3.77 -12.17 -3.28
N PRO A 189 3.59 -13.48 -3.44
CA PRO A 189 2.28 -14.11 -3.38
C PRO A 189 1.68 -14.00 -1.98
N ILE A 190 0.66 -13.16 -1.82
CA ILE A 190 -0.07 -12.94 -0.57
C ILE A 190 -1.50 -13.45 -0.71
N ALA A 191 -1.96 -14.25 0.24
CA ALA A 191 -3.32 -14.77 0.28
C ALA A 191 -4.32 -13.62 0.49
N THR A 192 -5.16 -13.39 -0.51
CA THR A 192 -6.21 -12.37 -0.53
C THR A 192 -7.32 -12.80 -1.49
N ASP A 193 -8.47 -12.12 -1.47
CA ASP A 193 -9.55 -12.37 -2.43
C ASP A 193 -9.09 -12.20 -3.90
N MET A 194 -8.13 -11.29 -4.14
CA MET A 194 -7.56 -11.04 -5.47
C MET A 194 -6.55 -12.13 -5.88
N ASN A 195 -5.97 -12.83 -4.94
CA ASN A 195 -4.96 -13.87 -5.16
C ASN A 195 -5.18 -15.01 -4.16
N PRO A 196 -6.20 -15.88 -4.41
CA PRO A 196 -6.49 -17.02 -3.54
C PRO A 196 -5.30 -17.98 -3.45
N ASP A 197 -5.09 -18.55 -2.27
CA ASP A 197 -4.01 -19.50 -2.02
C ASP A 197 -4.43 -20.97 -2.16
N GLU A 198 -5.46 -21.21 -2.95
CA GLU A 198 -6.03 -22.55 -3.24
C GLU A 198 -5.94 -22.88 -4.73
N GLY A 199 -5.97 -24.18 -5.03
CA GLY A 199 -5.93 -24.71 -6.39
C GLY A 199 -4.53 -24.99 -6.94
N GLU A 200 -4.47 -25.48 -8.19
CA GLU A 200 -3.22 -25.92 -8.83
C GLU A 200 -2.23 -24.79 -9.04
N PHE A 201 -2.73 -23.60 -9.45
CA PHE A 201 -1.89 -22.43 -9.61
C PHE A 201 -1.22 -22.04 -8.29
N ALA A 202 -1.98 -22.01 -7.21
CA ALA A 202 -1.43 -21.69 -5.88
C ALA A 202 -0.39 -22.73 -5.43
N ASN A 203 -0.58 -24.01 -5.75
CA ASN A 203 0.40 -25.05 -5.46
C ASN A 203 1.71 -24.83 -6.24
N ALA A 204 1.62 -24.48 -7.53
CA ALA A 204 2.80 -24.15 -8.34
C ALA A 204 3.54 -22.92 -7.78
N VAL A 205 2.82 -21.87 -7.38
CA VAL A 205 3.39 -20.68 -6.76
C VAL A 205 4.10 -21.01 -5.44
N ARG A 206 3.52 -21.87 -4.58
CA ARG A 206 4.19 -22.30 -3.34
C ARG A 206 5.54 -22.97 -3.60
N GLN A 207 5.65 -23.76 -4.66
CA GLN A 207 6.91 -24.42 -5.03
C GLN A 207 8.00 -23.44 -5.49
N THR A 208 7.63 -22.23 -5.91
CA THR A 208 8.57 -21.19 -6.32
C THR A 208 9.03 -20.30 -5.17
N THR A 209 8.37 -20.35 -4.01
CA THR A 209 8.80 -19.61 -2.82
C THR A 209 9.75 -20.45 -1.98
N ALA A 210 10.85 -19.86 -1.49
CA ALA A 210 11.80 -20.58 -0.64
C ALA A 210 11.14 -21.06 0.68
N LEU A 211 10.15 -20.30 1.21
CA LEU A 211 9.41 -20.67 2.41
C LEU A 211 8.26 -21.67 2.14
N GLY A 212 7.98 -22.06 0.90
CA GLY A 212 6.99 -23.06 0.52
C GLY A 212 5.53 -22.67 0.86
N ARG A 213 5.24 -21.39 1.08
CA ARG A 213 3.90 -20.91 1.44
C ARG A 213 3.58 -19.55 0.82
N TYR A 214 2.30 -19.26 0.68
CA TYR A 214 1.84 -17.88 0.53
C TYR A 214 2.15 -17.07 1.79
N GLY A 215 2.40 -15.77 1.60
CA GLY A 215 2.41 -14.82 2.69
C GLY A 215 0.98 -14.48 3.13
N HIS A 216 0.86 -13.91 4.32
CA HIS A 216 -0.38 -13.34 4.84
C HIS A 216 -0.31 -11.81 4.78
N THR A 217 -1.46 -11.15 4.83
CA THR A 217 -1.52 -9.68 4.88
C THR A 217 -0.76 -9.12 6.09
N SER A 218 -0.67 -9.89 7.18
CA SER A 218 0.13 -9.56 8.36
C SER A 218 1.64 -9.52 8.10
N ASP A 219 2.16 -10.32 7.15
CA ASP A 219 3.59 -10.30 6.81
C ASP A 219 3.94 -8.92 6.17
N ILE A 220 3.07 -8.40 5.31
CA ILE A 220 3.23 -7.07 4.72
C ILE A 220 3.01 -5.97 5.76
N ALA A 221 1.96 -6.08 6.55
CA ALA A 221 1.61 -5.09 7.57
C ALA A 221 2.71 -4.91 8.62
N ALA A 222 3.46 -5.97 8.95
CA ALA A 222 4.59 -5.90 9.88
C ALA A 222 5.72 -5.01 9.34
N VAL A 223 6.08 -5.15 8.06
CA VAL A 223 7.11 -4.32 7.42
C VAL A 223 6.62 -2.88 7.27
N VAL A 224 5.36 -2.66 6.89
CA VAL A 224 4.77 -1.32 6.81
C VAL A 224 4.77 -0.64 8.18
N SER A 225 4.42 -1.35 9.25
CA SER A 225 4.46 -0.81 10.61
C SER A 225 5.88 -0.41 11.04
N PHE A 226 6.88 -1.25 10.76
CA PHE A 226 8.28 -0.90 11.00
C PHE A 226 8.68 0.37 10.24
N LEU A 227 8.36 0.46 8.94
CA LEU A 227 8.68 1.63 8.12
C LEU A 227 7.91 2.90 8.55
N ALA A 228 6.72 2.76 9.14
CA ALA A 228 5.95 3.87 9.71
C ALA A 228 6.50 4.36 11.05
N GLY A 229 7.29 3.54 11.71
CA GLY A 229 7.83 3.79 13.06
C GLY A 229 9.08 4.68 13.10
N PRO A 230 9.51 5.01 14.33
CA PRO A 230 10.71 5.85 14.53
C PRO A 230 12.02 5.11 14.22
N GLU A 231 12.05 3.79 14.37
CA GLU A 231 13.27 2.98 14.19
C GLU A 231 13.74 2.92 12.72
N SER A 232 12.87 3.20 11.75
CA SER A 232 13.17 3.23 10.33
C SER A 232 13.70 4.58 9.82
N GLY A 233 14.07 5.50 10.70
CA GLY A 233 14.45 6.87 10.34
C GLY A 233 15.63 7.00 9.35
N TYR A 234 16.47 5.97 9.23
CA TYR A 234 17.59 5.94 8.27
C TYR A 234 17.32 5.05 7.06
N VAL A 235 16.08 4.57 6.89
CA VAL A 235 15.65 3.74 5.77
C VAL A 235 14.87 4.62 4.79
N THR A 236 15.43 4.90 3.61
CA THR A 236 14.76 5.66 2.55
C THR A 236 15.24 5.25 1.16
N GLY A 237 14.38 5.33 0.15
CA GLY A 237 14.68 4.96 -1.24
C GLY A 237 14.78 3.46 -1.49
N ALA A 238 14.42 2.64 -0.52
CA ALA A 238 14.56 1.19 -0.59
C ALA A 238 13.32 0.50 -1.17
N ASN A 239 13.55 -0.57 -1.94
CA ASN A 239 12.54 -1.55 -2.31
C ASN A 239 12.74 -2.79 -1.43
N TRP A 240 11.70 -3.17 -0.69
CA TRP A 240 11.71 -4.25 0.28
C TRP A 240 10.87 -5.43 -0.24
N ASN A 241 11.51 -6.48 -0.73
CA ASN A 241 10.81 -7.69 -1.10
C ASN A 241 10.31 -8.41 0.16
N VAL A 242 9.02 -8.68 0.23
CA VAL A 242 8.35 -9.44 1.29
C VAL A 242 7.59 -10.57 0.61
N ASP A 243 8.32 -11.59 0.19
CA ASP A 243 7.91 -12.54 -0.84
C ASP A 243 8.21 -14.01 -0.53
N GLY A 244 8.68 -14.31 0.68
CA GLY A 244 9.03 -15.66 1.07
C GLY A 244 10.21 -16.26 0.28
N GLY A 245 11.07 -15.40 -0.30
CA GLY A 245 12.20 -15.82 -1.12
C GLY A 245 11.82 -16.19 -2.55
N PHE A 246 10.71 -15.68 -3.06
CA PHE A 246 10.28 -15.91 -4.44
C PHE A 246 11.26 -15.30 -5.47
N THR A 247 11.91 -14.20 -5.13
CA THR A 247 12.86 -13.50 -6.00
C THR A 247 14.33 -13.84 -5.72
N ALA A 248 14.60 -14.68 -4.76
CA ALA A 248 15.95 -15.08 -4.38
C ALA A 248 16.61 -16.02 -5.43
#